data_1775d51fe6cbbcfc01032940745ab52a
#
_entry.id   1775d51fe6cbbcfc01032940745ab52a
#
_cell.length_a   1.000
_cell.length_b   1.000
_cell.length_c   1.000
_cell.angle_alpha   90.00
_cell.angle_beta   90.00
_cell.angle_gamma   90.00
#
_symmetry.space_group_name_H-M   'P 1'
#
loop_
_entity.id
_entity.type
_entity.pdbx_description
1 polymer ?
#
loop_
_entity_poly.entity_id
_entity_poly.type
_entity_poly.pdbx_seq_one_letter_code
_entity_poly.pdbx_strand_id
1 'polypeptide(L)'
;MAFEIDNDFESAVQIKVIGVGGGGGNAVNRMITSGVLGAEFIAVNTDKQVLVHSKATHKIQIGEKSTHGQGAGGKPEIGAKSAEESKDSIADALKGTDMVFITAGMGGGTGTGAAPVIASVAKEMGCLTIGVVTKPFKFEGRRRMLQAQEGIAKLAEHVDSLIVIPNDRLRALDDRKKTIAEAFAEADEVLLQGVKSISELIKIPGFINLDFADVTSVMKDAGYAHMGVGRAKGKDKAECSANAAVSSPLLETSIAGAKGVIISITASDDVDLEDVENAAEIITAKAHEDANITWGIAFDPDLDDEMVITVIATGFDSVAKEPEKAANPFLSAVAPKAAAPAAAPVAAPAAPAAPVAPAAPAAPSIPHFGTPAPVAAPAAAPEAAKEPAKANESGFEDDQFYIMINDIIKGKDNQ
;
A
#
# COMPACT_ATOMS: atom_id res chain seq x y z
N MET A 1 27.96 -28.91 -36.36
CA MET A 1 27.42 -29.06 -35.03
C MET A 1 26.33 -27.99 -34.90
N ALA A 2 25.07 -28.41 -34.89
CA ALA A 2 23.97 -27.52 -34.57
C ALA A 2 23.99 -27.35 -33.04
N PHE A 3 24.09 -26.13 -32.58
CA PHE A 3 23.82 -25.83 -31.18
C PHE A 3 22.30 -25.93 -31.02
N GLU A 4 21.83 -26.99 -30.40
CA GLU A 4 20.50 -27.00 -29.81
C GLU A 4 20.55 -26.00 -28.65
N ILE A 5 19.87 -24.86 -28.81
CA ILE A 5 19.55 -24.00 -27.70
C ILE A 5 18.47 -24.76 -26.93
N ASP A 6 18.85 -25.36 -25.81
CA ASP A 6 17.87 -25.87 -24.85
C ASP A 6 16.93 -24.71 -24.52
N ASN A 7 15.67 -24.86 -24.89
CA ASN A 7 14.60 -23.92 -24.58
C ASN A 7 14.15 -24.02 -23.13
N ASP A 8 15.05 -24.35 -22.21
CA ASP A 8 14.79 -24.20 -20.79
C ASP A 8 14.92 -22.72 -20.40
N PHE A 9 13.93 -21.93 -20.83
CA PHE A 9 13.68 -20.60 -20.29
C PHE A 9 13.15 -20.67 -18.84
N GLU A 10 13.69 -21.58 -18.02
CA GLU A 10 13.39 -21.67 -16.59
C GLU A 10 14.11 -20.62 -15.72
N SER A 11 14.92 -19.74 -16.32
CA SER A 11 15.63 -18.71 -15.54
C SER A 11 15.02 -17.30 -15.63
N ALA A 12 13.77 -17.17 -16.05
CA ALA A 12 13.12 -15.87 -15.94
C ALA A 12 12.90 -15.53 -14.47
N VAL A 13 13.44 -14.37 -14.02
CA VAL A 13 13.27 -13.83 -12.66
C VAL A 13 11.83 -14.01 -12.18
N GLN A 14 11.63 -14.65 -11.04
CA GLN A 14 10.29 -14.87 -10.49
C GLN A 14 9.90 -13.71 -9.58
N ILE A 15 8.94 -12.91 -10.03
CA ILE A 15 8.42 -11.75 -9.30
C ILE A 15 7.04 -12.08 -8.72
N LYS A 16 6.87 -11.88 -7.42
CA LYS A 16 5.56 -12.04 -6.76
C LYS A 16 5.11 -10.74 -6.10
N VAL A 17 3.81 -10.48 -6.16
CA VAL A 17 3.17 -9.33 -5.52
C VAL A 17 2.20 -9.83 -4.46
N ILE A 18 2.47 -9.49 -3.22
CA ILE A 18 1.65 -9.90 -2.08
C ILE A 18 0.81 -8.72 -1.59
N GLY A 19 -0.49 -8.82 -1.77
CA GLY A 19 -1.46 -7.86 -1.23
C GLY A 19 -1.90 -8.24 0.17
N VAL A 20 -1.53 -7.45 1.18
CA VAL A 20 -1.76 -7.75 2.59
C VAL A 20 -2.92 -6.94 3.15
N GLY A 21 -3.93 -7.63 3.68
CA GLY A 21 -5.14 -7.02 4.25
C GLY A 21 -6.08 -6.44 3.18
N GLY A 22 -7.04 -5.62 3.60
CA GLY A 22 -8.05 -5.05 2.69
C GLY A 22 -7.47 -4.13 1.63
N GLY A 23 -6.65 -3.14 2.03
CA GLY A 23 -6.05 -2.19 1.09
C GLY A 23 -5.10 -2.87 0.10
N GLY A 24 -4.18 -3.73 0.58
CA GLY A 24 -3.29 -4.48 -0.31
C GLY A 24 -4.05 -5.43 -1.25
N GLY A 25 -5.11 -6.08 -0.76
CA GLY A 25 -5.98 -6.93 -1.58
C GLY A 25 -6.70 -6.15 -2.69
N ASN A 26 -7.15 -4.92 -2.41
CA ASN A 26 -7.77 -4.05 -3.41
C ASN A 26 -6.76 -3.62 -4.48
N ALA A 27 -5.55 -3.24 -4.06
CA ALA A 27 -4.47 -2.89 -4.99
C ALA A 27 -4.13 -4.05 -5.92
N VAL A 28 -3.98 -5.28 -5.39
CA VAL A 28 -3.74 -6.50 -6.17
C VAL A 28 -4.90 -6.77 -7.14
N ASN A 29 -6.15 -6.66 -6.69
CA ASN A 29 -7.30 -6.84 -7.58
C ASN A 29 -7.29 -5.83 -8.73
N ARG A 30 -6.86 -4.60 -8.48
CA ARG A 30 -6.72 -3.56 -9.50
C ARG A 30 -5.60 -3.88 -10.47
N MET A 31 -4.41 -4.28 -9.98
CA MET A 31 -3.28 -4.71 -10.80
C MET A 31 -3.67 -5.81 -11.78
N ILE A 32 -4.38 -6.83 -11.30
CA ILE A 32 -4.88 -7.94 -12.13
C ILE A 32 -5.90 -7.43 -13.17
N THR A 33 -6.80 -6.53 -12.77
CA THR A 33 -7.82 -5.99 -13.67
C THR A 33 -7.22 -5.09 -14.75
N SER A 34 -6.17 -4.37 -14.42
CA SER A 34 -5.42 -3.51 -15.36
C SER A 34 -4.40 -4.31 -16.20
N GLY A 35 -4.37 -5.63 -16.07
CA GLY A 35 -3.52 -6.48 -16.91
C GLY A 35 -2.02 -6.33 -16.65
N VAL A 36 -1.59 -5.98 -15.42
CA VAL A 36 -0.16 -5.93 -15.09
C VAL A 36 0.47 -7.28 -15.33
N LEU A 37 1.50 -7.30 -16.16
CA LEU A 37 2.21 -8.50 -16.61
C LEU A 37 3.50 -8.73 -15.81
N GLY A 38 4.06 -9.92 -15.93
CA GLY A 38 5.39 -10.23 -15.38
C GLY A 38 5.44 -10.58 -13.90
N ALA A 39 4.34 -10.52 -13.17
CA ALA A 39 4.28 -10.85 -11.75
C ALA A 39 3.15 -11.84 -11.42
N GLU A 40 3.38 -12.67 -10.40
CA GLU A 40 2.37 -13.53 -9.81
C GLU A 40 1.72 -12.83 -8.60
N PHE A 41 0.40 -12.91 -8.49
CA PHE A 41 -0.35 -12.18 -7.47
C PHE A 41 -0.86 -13.07 -6.35
N ILE A 42 -0.56 -12.69 -5.11
CA ILE A 42 -0.95 -13.38 -3.89
C ILE A 42 -1.77 -12.43 -3.01
N ALA A 43 -2.95 -12.85 -2.59
CA ALA A 43 -3.75 -12.12 -1.61
C ALA A 43 -3.64 -12.77 -0.22
N VAL A 44 -3.26 -12.00 0.78
CA VAL A 44 -3.11 -12.43 2.17
C VAL A 44 -4.05 -11.64 3.07
N ASN A 45 -4.94 -12.31 3.79
CA ASN A 45 -5.86 -11.64 4.71
C ASN A 45 -6.24 -12.53 5.89
N THR A 46 -6.64 -11.89 7.00
CA THR A 46 -7.30 -12.52 8.15
C THR A 46 -8.81 -12.67 7.96
N ASP A 47 -9.38 -11.99 6.97
CA ASP A 47 -10.81 -12.02 6.65
C ASP A 47 -11.06 -12.94 5.44
N LYS A 48 -11.72 -14.06 5.69
CA LYS A 48 -12.04 -15.07 4.66
C LYS A 48 -13.00 -14.53 3.60
N GLN A 49 -13.96 -13.67 3.98
CA GLN A 49 -14.93 -13.13 3.04
C GLN A 49 -14.28 -12.25 2.00
N VAL A 50 -13.30 -11.43 2.41
CA VAL A 50 -12.52 -10.58 1.50
C VAL A 50 -11.70 -11.44 0.54
N LEU A 51 -11.08 -12.53 1.00
CA LEU A 51 -10.31 -13.44 0.16
C LEU A 51 -11.14 -14.15 -0.90
N VAL A 52 -12.40 -14.51 -0.59
CA VAL A 52 -13.29 -15.11 -1.60
C VAL A 52 -13.47 -14.21 -2.81
N HIS A 53 -13.59 -12.90 -2.60
CA HIS A 53 -13.78 -11.91 -3.66
C HIS A 53 -12.47 -11.44 -4.31
N SER A 54 -11.32 -11.87 -3.83
CA SER A 54 -10.04 -11.54 -4.45
C SER A 54 -9.88 -12.17 -5.83
N LYS A 55 -9.27 -11.44 -6.76
CA LYS A 55 -8.93 -11.90 -8.10
C LYS A 55 -7.56 -12.59 -8.16
N ALA A 56 -6.78 -12.55 -7.06
CA ALA A 56 -5.47 -13.18 -7.00
C ALA A 56 -5.54 -14.68 -7.24
N THR A 57 -4.52 -15.20 -7.95
CA THR A 57 -4.37 -16.63 -8.26
C THR A 57 -4.16 -17.43 -6.97
N HIS A 58 -3.31 -16.91 -6.08
CA HIS A 58 -3.05 -17.51 -4.79
C HIS A 58 -3.67 -16.68 -3.67
N LYS A 59 -4.36 -17.36 -2.75
CA LYS A 59 -5.08 -16.75 -1.62
C LYS A 59 -4.67 -17.43 -0.34
N ILE A 60 -4.10 -16.67 0.60
CA ILE A 60 -3.63 -17.19 1.88
C ILE A 60 -4.46 -16.57 2.99
N GLN A 61 -5.28 -17.38 3.66
CA GLN A 61 -5.91 -16.97 4.90
C GLN A 61 -4.90 -17.13 6.03
N ILE A 62 -4.59 -16.04 6.73
CA ILE A 62 -3.70 -16.06 7.89
C ILE A 62 -4.48 -15.99 9.19
N GLY A 63 -3.94 -16.58 10.25
CA GLY A 63 -4.50 -16.50 11.60
C GLY A 63 -5.83 -17.20 11.74
N GLU A 64 -5.98 -18.39 11.21
CA GLU A 64 -7.23 -19.16 11.32
C GLU A 64 -7.64 -19.41 12.79
N LYS A 65 -6.66 -19.73 13.65
CA LYS A 65 -6.90 -19.91 15.10
C LYS A 65 -7.09 -18.59 15.83
N SER A 66 -6.37 -17.52 15.40
CA SER A 66 -6.38 -16.23 16.07
C SER A 66 -7.59 -15.37 15.75
N THR A 67 -8.17 -15.49 14.54
CA THR A 67 -9.24 -14.62 14.03
C THR A 67 -10.50 -15.36 13.59
N HIS A 68 -10.42 -16.68 13.42
CA HIS A 68 -11.52 -17.49 12.88
C HIS A 68 -12.08 -16.98 11.53
N GLY A 69 -11.21 -16.31 10.72
CA GLY A 69 -11.61 -15.74 9.44
C GLY A 69 -12.45 -14.45 9.52
N GLN A 70 -12.53 -13.81 10.70
CA GLN A 70 -13.36 -12.62 10.93
C GLN A 70 -12.55 -11.28 10.88
N GLY A 71 -11.28 -11.35 10.48
CA GLY A 71 -10.42 -10.18 10.41
C GLY A 71 -9.72 -9.86 11.73
N ALA A 72 -8.80 -8.91 11.69
CA ALA A 72 -7.97 -8.49 12.86
C ALA A 72 -8.62 -7.40 13.72
N GLY A 73 -9.82 -6.92 13.41
CA GLY A 73 -10.55 -5.92 14.19
C GLY A 73 -9.80 -4.59 14.38
N GLY A 74 -8.99 -4.17 13.40
CA GLY A 74 -8.20 -2.94 13.46
C GLY A 74 -7.04 -2.96 14.46
N LYS A 75 -6.60 -4.15 14.90
CA LYS A 75 -5.49 -4.34 15.86
C LYS A 75 -4.29 -4.95 15.15
N PRO A 76 -3.17 -4.20 14.97
CA PRO A 76 -1.96 -4.70 14.30
C PRO A 76 -1.33 -5.91 15.00
N GLU A 77 -1.42 -6.00 16.32
CA GLU A 77 -0.88 -7.12 17.10
C GLU A 77 -1.56 -8.45 16.70
N ILE A 78 -2.88 -8.40 16.41
CA ILE A 78 -3.61 -9.58 15.92
C ILE A 78 -3.17 -9.93 14.50
N GLY A 79 -2.97 -8.91 13.64
CA GLY A 79 -2.44 -9.11 12.28
C GLY A 79 -1.06 -9.77 12.28
N ALA A 80 -0.14 -9.28 13.11
CA ALA A 80 1.19 -9.84 13.27
C ALA A 80 1.14 -11.29 13.77
N LYS A 81 0.37 -11.54 14.85
CA LYS A 81 0.18 -12.91 15.38
C LYS A 81 -0.41 -13.86 14.34
N SER A 82 -1.34 -13.37 13.51
CA SER A 82 -1.94 -14.17 12.44
C SER A 82 -0.94 -14.55 11.36
N ALA A 83 -0.03 -13.64 11.00
CA ALA A 83 1.04 -13.93 10.06
C ALA A 83 2.07 -14.90 10.63
N GLU A 84 2.45 -14.73 11.92
CA GLU A 84 3.33 -15.67 12.61
C GLU A 84 2.76 -17.09 12.66
N GLU A 85 1.44 -17.22 12.91
CA GLU A 85 0.73 -18.51 12.90
C GLU A 85 0.80 -19.21 11.54
N SER A 86 0.92 -18.43 10.46
CA SER A 86 0.84 -18.93 9.08
C SER A 86 2.16 -18.80 8.32
N LYS A 87 3.32 -18.66 9.02
CA LYS A 87 4.64 -18.49 8.42
C LYS A 87 4.98 -19.57 7.40
N ASP A 88 4.70 -20.82 7.70
CA ASP A 88 4.98 -21.93 6.80
C ASP A 88 4.24 -21.80 5.47
N SER A 89 2.95 -21.44 5.51
CA SER A 89 2.14 -21.23 4.30
C SER A 89 2.64 -20.03 3.47
N ILE A 90 3.13 -18.98 4.13
CA ILE A 90 3.73 -17.82 3.47
C ILE A 90 5.05 -18.22 2.82
N ALA A 91 5.91 -18.94 3.53
CA ALA A 91 7.18 -19.41 3.01
C ALA A 91 7.00 -20.38 1.82
N ASP A 92 6.02 -21.29 1.91
CA ASP A 92 5.69 -22.19 0.80
C ASP A 92 5.27 -21.44 -0.47
N ALA A 93 4.49 -20.37 -0.31
CA ALA A 93 4.06 -19.53 -1.43
C ALA A 93 5.20 -18.70 -2.04
N LEU A 94 6.28 -18.48 -1.30
CA LEU A 94 7.46 -17.72 -1.73
C LEU A 94 8.58 -18.58 -2.30
N LYS A 95 8.46 -19.90 -2.33
CA LYS A 95 9.49 -20.77 -2.88
C LYS A 95 9.80 -20.42 -4.34
N GLY A 96 11.09 -20.36 -4.67
CA GLY A 96 11.58 -20.06 -6.01
C GLY A 96 11.34 -18.62 -6.48
N THR A 97 11.11 -17.69 -5.54
CA THR A 97 10.88 -16.28 -5.83
C THR A 97 12.19 -15.50 -5.68
N ASP A 98 12.54 -14.68 -6.69
CA ASP A 98 13.71 -13.80 -6.66
C ASP A 98 13.37 -12.43 -6.08
N MET A 99 12.16 -11.92 -6.37
CA MET A 99 11.71 -10.58 -5.96
C MET A 99 10.28 -10.59 -5.44
N VAL A 100 10.05 -9.90 -4.34
CA VAL A 100 8.73 -9.80 -3.70
C VAL A 100 8.34 -8.33 -3.49
N PHE A 101 7.20 -7.95 -4.04
CA PHE A 101 6.52 -6.72 -3.67
C PHE A 101 5.50 -7.00 -2.57
N ILE A 102 5.57 -6.25 -1.49
CA ILE A 102 4.59 -6.31 -0.41
C ILE A 102 3.78 -5.02 -0.42
N THR A 103 2.50 -5.12 -0.80
CA THR A 103 1.61 -3.97 -0.84
C THR A 103 0.57 -4.03 0.27
N ALA A 104 0.41 -2.91 0.99
CA ALA A 104 -0.54 -2.82 2.09
C ALA A 104 -1.02 -1.39 2.33
N GLY A 105 -2.28 -1.23 2.72
CA GLY A 105 -2.76 0.01 3.34
C GLY A 105 -2.45 -0.01 4.84
N MET A 106 -1.57 0.88 5.28
CA MET A 106 -1.15 0.95 6.68
C MET A 106 -2.17 1.67 7.56
N GLY A 107 -2.20 1.34 8.84
CA GLY A 107 -3.13 1.92 9.82
C GLY A 107 -4.33 1.02 10.14
N GLY A 108 -4.50 -0.09 9.41
CA GLY A 108 -5.45 -1.16 9.75
C GLY A 108 -4.85 -2.24 10.65
N GLY A 109 -5.57 -3.33 10.86
CA GLY A 109 -5.08 -4.46 11.66
C GLY A 109 -4.19 -5.40 10.85
N THR A 110 -4.75 -6.01 9.79
CA THR A 110 -4.08 -7.05 9.02
C THR A 110 -2.87 -6.51 8.26
N GLY A 111 -3.06 -5.47 7.41
CA GLY A 111 -1.95 -4.91 6.61
C GLY A 111 -0.80 -4.43 7.47
N THR A 112 -1.10 -3.62 8.48
CA THR A 112 -0.08 -3.02 9.38
C THR A 112 0.69 -4.06 10.18
N GLY A 113 0.00 -5.11 10.65
CA GLY A 113 0.62 -6.13 11.49
C GLY A 113 1.30 -7.25 10.72
N ALA A 114 0.68 -7.73 9.64
CA ALA A 114 1.17 -8.90 8.91
C ALA A 114 2.26 -8.55 7.89
N ALA A 115 2.25 -7.36 7.28
CA ALA A 115 3.24 -7.00 6.26
C ALA A 115 4.68 -7.09 6.76
N PRO A 116 5.06 -6.60 7.98
CA PRO A 116 6.41 -6.76 8.50
C PRO A 116 6.83 -8.23 8.67
N VAL A 117 5.92 -9.10 9.11
CA VAL A 117 6.19 -10.53 9.30
C VAL A 117 6.41 -11.22 7.95
N ILE A 118 5.58 -10.90 6.96
CA ILE A 118 5.73 -11.43 5.59
C ILE A 118 7.05 -10.97 4.99
N ALA A 119 7.43 -9.70 5.19
CA ALA A 119 8.70 -9.16 4.74
C ALA A 119 9.90 -9.88 5.37
N SER A 120 9.84 -10.18 6.68
CA SER A 120 10.87 -10.97 7.36
C SER A 120 11.04 -12.33 6.72
N VAL A 121 9.93 -13.04 6.44
CA VAL A 121 9.97 -14.36 5.78
C VAL A 121 10.59 -14.26 4.38
N ALA A 122 10.19 -13.25 3.58
CA ALA A 122 10.74 -13.06 2.24
C ALA A 122 12.24 -12.76 2.27
N LYS A 123 12.69 -11.91 3.19
CA LYS A 123 14.10 -11.56 3.36
C LYS A 123 14.93 -12.75 3.87
N GLU A 124 14.40 -13.57 4.79
CA GLU A 124 15.02 -14.80 5.26
C GLU A 124 15.20 -15.84 4.14
N MET A 125 14.31 -15.85 3.15
CA MET A 125 14.40 -16.69 1.96
C MET A 125 15.35 -16.15 0.88
N GLY A 126 15.91 -14.95 1.07
CA GLY A 126 16.85 -14.33 0.14
C GLY A 126 16.20 -13.57 -1.02
N CYS A 127 14.90 -13.34 -0.98
CA CYS A 127 14.19 -12.55 -2.00
C CYS A 127 14.55 -11.07 -1.87
N LEU A 128 14.74 -10.36 -2.99
CA LEU A 128 14.74 -8.90 -3.00
C LEU A 128 13.35 -8.41 -2.58
N THR A 129 13.25 -7.79 -1.41
CA THR A 129 11.97 -7.47 -0.78
C THR A 129 11.69 -5.98 -0.82
N ILE A 130 10.65 -5.58 -1.54
CA ILE A 130 10.25 -4.19 -1.71
C ILE A 130 8.86 -3.97 -1.10
N GLY A 131 8.77 -3.03 -0.16
CA GLY A 131 7.51 -2.57 0.40
C GLY A 131 6.94 -1.40 -0.41
N VAL A 132 5.67 -1.49 -0.84
CA VAL A 132 4.95 -0.37 -1.48
C VAL A 132 3.65 -0.18 -0.71
N VAL A 133 3.61 0.81 0.17
CA VAL A 133 2.52 0.95 1.14
C VAL A 133 1.95 2.37 1.19
N THR A 134 0.69 2.48 1.60
CA THR A 134 0.03 3.78 1.75
C THR A 134 -0.16 4.17 3.20
N LYS A 135 0.01 5.48 3.52
CA LYS A 135 -0.45 6.09 4.77
C LYS A 135 -1.93 6.46 4.66
N PRO A 136 -2.73 6.31 5.72
CA PRO A 136 -4.15 6.65 5.69
C PRO A 136 -4.37 8.15 5.44
N PHE A 137 -5.55 8.50 4.95
CA PHE A 137 -5.99 9.89 4.87
C PHE A 137 -6.18 10.49 6.27
N LYS A 138 -6.00 11.80 6.43
CA LYS A 138 -6.21 12.52 7.71
C LYS A 138 -7.60 12.33 8.29
N PHE A 139 -8.64 12.24 7.43
CA PHE A 139 -10.02 12.03 7.88
C PHE A 139 -10.25 10.65 8.50
N GLU A 140 -9.38 9.66 8.25
CA GLU A 140 -9.46 8.33 8.87
C GLU A 140 -9.07 8.34 10.35
N GLY A 141 -8.50 9.43 10.85
CA GLY A 141 -8.28 9.73 12.25
C GLY A 141 -6.84 9.46 12.73
N ARG A 142 -6.50 10.20 13.81
CA ARG A 142 -5.14 10.22 14.37
C ARG A 142 -4.65 8.84 14.82
N ARG A 143 -5.53 8.04 15.42
CA ARG A 143 -5.16 6.68 15.89
C ARG A 143 -4.66 5.82 14.73
N ARG A 144 -5.36 5.86 13.59
CA ARG A 144 -5.03 5.08 12.40
C ARG A 144 -3.70 5.53 11.81
N MET A 145 -3.44 6.85 11.82
CA MET A 145 -2.15 7.41 11.38
C MET A 145 -0.99 6.96 12.28
N LEU A 146 -1.14 6.97 13.60
CA LEU A 146 -0.11 6.48 14.52
C LEU A 146 0.19 5.00 14.31
N GLN A 147 -0.85 4.16 14.20
CA GLN A 147 -0.68 2.75 13.89
C GLN A 147 0.05 2.54 12.55
N ALA A 148 -0.24 3.38 11.53
CA ALA A 148 0.45 3.33 10.25
C ALA A 148 1.95 3.65 10.41
N GLN A 149 2.29 4.69 11.14
CA GLN A 149 3.69 5.08 11.37
C GLN A 149 4.48 4.00 12.10
N GLU A 150 3.91 3.40 13.14
CA GLU A 150 4.53 2.28 13.86
C GLU A 150 4.71 1.03 12.97
N GLY A 151 3.70 0.72 12.15
CA GLY A 151 3.78 -0.41 11.21
C GLY A 151 4.79 -0.19 10.09
N ILE A 152 4.88 1.04 9.55
CA ILE A 152 5.87 1.43 8.54
C ILE A 152 7.29 1.32 9.11
N ALA A 153 7.51 1.77 10.35
CA ALA A 153 8.81 1.66 11.00
C ALA A 153 9.25 0.18 11.16
N LYS A 154 8.32 -0.70 11.57
CA LYS A 154 8.60 -2.14 11.66
C LYS A 154 8.84 -2.77 10.29
N LEU A 155 8.08 -2.37 9.26
CA LEU A 155 8.26 -2.90 7.91
C LEU A 155 9.62 -2.49 7.33
N ALA A 156 10.07 -1.27 7.58
CA ALA A 156 11.36 -0.76 7.12
C ALA A 156 12.57 -1.57 7.62
N GLU A 157 12.43 -2.28 8.75
CA GLU A 157 13.48 -3.14 9.30
C GLU A 157 13.63 -4.47 8.51
N HIS A 158 12.60 -4.85 7.75
CA HIS A 158 12.50 -6.16 7.08
C HIS A 158 12.44 -6.10 5.55
N VAL A 159 12.47 -4.92 4.95
CA VAL A 159 12.51 -4.74 3.49
C VAL A 159 13.86 -4.20 3.04
N ASP A 160 14.21 -4.39 1.77
CA ASP A 160 15.38 -3.78 1.15
C ASP A 160 15.09 -2.34 0.76
N SER A 161 13.92 -2.10 0.19
CA SER A 161 13.43 -0.77 -0.16
C SER A 161 11.98 -0.59 0.27
N LEU A 162 11.64 0.61 0.75
CA LEU A 162 10.29 0.94 1.21
C LEU A 162 9.77 2.22 0.58
N ILE A 163 8.80 2.07 -0.30
CA ILE A 163 8.05 3.17 -0.90
C ILE A 163 6.81 3.45 -0.05
N VAL A 164 6.71 4.65 0.48
CA VAL A 164 5.60 5.07 1.32
C VAL A 164 4.82 6.19 0.64
N ILE A 165 3.54 5.97 0.38
CA ILE A 165 2.66 6.89 -0.34
C ILE A 165 1.70 7.55 0.66
N PRO A 166 1.84 8.86 0.92
CA PRO A 166 0.88 9.57 1.76
C PRO A 166 -0.42 9.86 0.98
N ASN A 167 -1.52 9.20 1.34
CA ASN A 167 -2.80 9.38 0.63
C ASN A 167 -3.28 10.84 0.58
N ASP A 168 -2.98 11.65 1.59
CA ASP A 168 -3.32 13.08 1.59
C ASP A 168 -2.70 13.84 0.42
N ARG A 169 -1.55 13.41 -0.10
CA ARG A 169 -0.87 14.07 -1.22
C ARG A 169 -1.46 13.74 -2.58
N LEU A 170 -2.23 12.65 -2.68
CA LEU A 170 -2.97 12.30 -3.91
C LEU A 170 -3.95 13.40 -4.32
N ARG A 171 -4.45 14.17 -3.36
CA ARG A 171 -5.32 15.31 -3.63
C ARG A 171 -4.65 16.44 -4.41
N ALA A 172 -3.33 16.51 -4.39
CA ALA A 172 -2.55 17.51 -5.10
C ALA A 172 -2.17 17.10 -6.52
N LEU A 173 -2.45 15.86 -6.92
CA LEU A 173 -2.23 15.37 -8.29
C LEU A 173 -3.28 15.90 -9.28
N ASP A 174 -4.46 16.25 -8.79
CA ASP A 174 -5.57 16.71 -9.62
C ASP A 174 -6.48 17.66 -8.82
N ASP A 175 -6.76 18.83 -9.38
CA ASP A 175 -7.57 19.89 -8.73
C ASP A 175 -9.08 19.59 -8.72
N ARG A 176 -9.51 18.49 -9.35
CA ARG A 176 -10.94 18.11 -9.38
C ARG A 176 -11.43 17.66 -8.01
N LYS A 177 -12.68 17.96 -7.73
CA LYS A 177 -13.36 17.40 -6.55
C LYS A 177 -13.58 15.90 -6.76
N LYS A 178 -12.98 15.08 -5.92
CA LYS A 178 -13.06 13.61 -5.96
C LYS A 178 -14.01 13.09 -4.90
N THR A 179 -14.75 12.06 -5.23
CA THR A 179 -15.49 11.25 -4.25
C THR A 179 -14.53 10.45 -3.37
N ILE A 180 -15.00 9.94 -2.24
CA ILE A 180 -14.19 9.06 -1.38
C ILE A 180 -13.76 7.80 -2.14
N ALA A 181 -14.64 7.22 -2.94
CA ALA A 181 -14.33 6.04 -3.74
C ALA A 181 -13.23 6.31 -4.77
N GLU A 182 -13.27 7.45 -5.46
CA GLU A 182 -12.23 7.87 -6.40
C GLU A 182 -10.89 8.10 -5.69
N ALA A 183 -10.89 8.71 -4.50
CA ALA A 183 -9.67 8.94 -3.73
C ALA A 183 -8.97 7.62 -3.32
N PHE A 184 -9.73 6.59 -2.91
CA PHE A 184 -9.17 5.28 -2.63
C PHE A 184 -8.73 4.56 -3.92
N ALA A 185 -9.49 4.68 -5.00
CA ALA A 185 -9.11 4.13 -6.29
C ALA A 185 -7.80 4.73 -6.81
N GLU A 186 -7.55 6.01 -6.56
CA GLU A 186 -6.28 6.66 -6.89
C GLU A 186 -5.12 6.16 -6.03
N ALA A 187 -5.35 5.91 -4.73
CA ALA A 187 -4.34 5.28 -3.89
C ALA A 187 -3.96 3.88 -4.42
N ASP A 188 -4.94 3.08 -4.82
CA ASP A 188 -4.69 1.77 -5.43
C ASP A 188 -3.97 1.90 -6.79
N GLU A 189 -4.25 2.96 -7.57
CA GLU A 189 -3.59 3.25 -8.85
C GLU A 189 -2.11 3.58 -8.67
N VAL A 190 -1.77 4.38 -7.66
CA VAL A 190 -0.36 4.71 -7.38
C VAL A 190 0.41 3.48 -6.91
N LEU A 191 -0.22 2.60 -6.09
CA LEU A 191 0.37 1.31 -5.73
C LEU A 191 0.61 0.43 -6.97
N LEU A 192 -0.35 0.42 -7.90
CA LEU A 192 -0.23 -0.29 -9.17
C LEU A 192 0.95 0.26 -9.98
N GLN A 193 1.06 1.57 -10.16
CA GLN A 193 2.15 2.18 -10.92
C GLN A 193 3.51 1.86 -10.31
N GLY A 194 3.62 1.88 -8.97
CA GLY A 194 4.86 1.53 -8.28
C GLY A 194 5.33 0.09 -8.52
N VAL A 195 4.40 -0.85 -8.62
CA VAL A 195 4.71 -2.25 -8.94
C VAL A 195 4.91 -2.44 -10.44
N LYS A 196 4.00 -1.89 -11.26
CA LYS A 196 4.00 -2.01 -12.72
C LYS A 196 5.33 -1.53 -13.31
N SER A 197 5.76 -0.33 -12.93
CA SER A 197 6.97 0.29 -13.47
C SER A 197 8.25 -0.53 -13.26
N ILE A 198 8.34 -1.31 -12.18
CA ILE A 198 9.52 -2.14 -11.92
C ILE A 198 9.35 -3.53 -12.55
N SER A 199 8.19 -4.17 -12.36
CA SER A 199 7.97 -5.53 -12.84
C SER A 199 8.00 -5.64 -14.37
N GLU A 200 7.42 -4.67 -15.06
CA GLU A 200 7.40 -4.64 -16.53
C GLU A 200 8.78 -4.37 -17.11
N LEU A 201 9.57 -3.46 -16.54
CA LEU A 201 10.93 -3.20 -16.98
C LEU A 201 11.85 -4.43 -16.92
N ILE A 202 11.62 -5.34 -15.95
CA ILE A 202 12.41 -6.56 -15.79
C ILE A 202 11.91 -7.67 -16.73
N LYS A 203 10.59 -7.79 -16.89
CA LYS A 203 9.95 -8.97 -17.50
C LYS A 203 9.53 -8.79 -18.93
N ILE A 204 9.15 -7.59 -19.34
CA ILE A 204 8.65 -7.32 -20.68
C ILE A 204 9.82 -6.84 -21.54
N PRO A 205 10.09 -7.51 -22.69
CA PRO A 205 11.07 -7.01 -23.62
C PRO A 205 10.66 -5.62 -24.13
N GLY A 206 11.38 -4.61 -23.69
CA GLY A 206 11.24 -3.23 -24.16
C GLY A 206 12.34 -2.88 -25.18
N PHE A 207 12.44 -1.59 -25.54
CA PHE A 207 13.53 -1.08 -26.36
C PHE A 207 14.85 -1.02 -25.58
N ILE A 208 14.77 -0.61 -24.31
CA ILE A 208 15.89 -0.68 -23.35
C ILE A 208 15.36 -1.35 -22.09
N ASN A 209 15.87 -2.56 -21.83
CA ASN A 209 15.50 -3.34 -20.68
C ASN A 209 16.48 -3.12 -19.53
N LEU A 210 15.94 -3.15 -18.33
CA LEU A 210 16.72 -3.31 -17.12
C LEU A 210 16.85 -4.79 -16.79
N ASP A 211 18.06 -5.24 -16.50
CA ASP A 211 18.21 -6.55 -15.93
C ASP A 211 17.92 -6.55 -14.42
N PHE A 212 17.69 -7.74 -13.87
CA PHE A 212 17.40 -7.88 -12.44
C PHE A 212 18.58 -7.43 -11.56
N ALA A 213 19.82 -7.54 -12.05
CA ALA A 213 21.00 -7.13 -11.31
C ALA A 213 21.07 -5.61 -11.18
N ASP A 214 20.68 -4.85 -12.23
CA ASP A 214 20.61 -3.39 -12.20
C ASP A 214 19.59 -2.92 -11.17
N VAL A 215 18.38 -3.48 -11.19
CA VAL A 215 17.34 -3.15 -10.20
C VAL A 215 17.80 -3.51 -8.79
N THR A 216 18.44 -4.68 -8.63
CA THR A 216 18.97 -5.11 -7.33
C THR A 216 20.04 -4.15 -6.82
N SER A 217 20.93 -3.66 -7.67
CA SER A 217 22.00 -2.72 -7.28
C SER A 217 21.48 -1.41 -6.71
N VAL A 218 20.31 -0.95 -7.17
CA VAL A 218 19.68 0.30 -6.74
C VAL A 218 18.74 0.10 -5.54
N MET A 219 18.10 -1.07 -5.43
CA MET A 219 17.01 -1.29 -4.46
C MET A 219 17.43 -2.08 -3.22
N LYS A 220 18.51 -2.88 -3.29
CA LYS A 220 18.94 -3.73 -2.18
C LYS A 220 19.50 -2.88 -1.04
N ASP A 221 18.97 -3.11 0.17
CA ASP A 221 19.35 -2.41 1.42
C ASP A 221 19.31 -0.87 1.29
N ALA A 222 18.52 -0.34 0.34
CA ALA A 222 18.45 1.09 0.05
C ALA A 222 17.56 1.88 1.03
N GLY A 223 16.77 1.20 1.86
CA GLY A 223 15.92 1.81 2.87
C GLY A 223 14.71 2.52 2.29
N TYR A 224 14.46 3.77 2.70
CA TYR A 224 13.33 4.53 2.17
C TYR A 224 13.56 4.93 0.72
N ALA A 225 12.56 4.71 -0.12
CA ALA A 225 12.53 5.10 -1.51
C ALA A 225 11.35 6.06 -1.76
N HIS A 226 11.54 7.01 -2.66
CA HIS A 226 10.52 7.93 -3.09
C HIS A 226 10.15 7.67 -4.55
N MET A 227 8.87 7.76 -4.85
CA MET A 227 8.37 7.54 -6.21
C MET A 227 7.66 8.79 -6.69
N GLY A 228 8.02 9.23 -7.91
CA GLY A 228 7.31 10.27 -8.64
C GLY A 228 6.78 9.72 -9.96
N VAL A 229 5.56 10.10 -10.31
CA VAL A 229 4.95 9.73 -11.59
C VAL A 229 4.54 11.00 -12.30
N GLY A 230 4.94 11.12 -13.57
CA GLY A 230 4.53 12.19 -14.47
C GLY A 230 3.89 11.60 -15.73
N ARG A 231 2.83 12.24 -16.21
CA ARG A 231 2.11 11.83 -17.40
C ARG A 231 1.77 13.06 -18.24
N ALA A 232 2.06 13.00 -19.53
CA ALA A 232 1.77 14.11 -20.44
C ALA A 232 1.47 13.61 -21.85
N LYS A 233 0.75 14.44 -22.62
CA LYS A 233 0.37 14.20 -24.01
C LYS A 233 0.83 15.35 -24.91
N GLY A 234 1.03 15.06 -26.19
CA GLY A 234 1.32 16.06 -27.21
C GLY A 234 2.81 16.36 -27.36
N LYS A 235 3.15 17.45 -28.05
CA LYS A 235 4.50 17.76 -28.50
C LYS A 235 5.53 17.91 -27.36
N ASP A 236 5.10 18.44 -26.21
CA ASP A 236 5.99 18.69 -25.08
C ASP A 236 5.86 17.56 -24.03
N LYS A 237 5.41 16.35 -24.44
CA LYS A 237 5.11 15.22 -23.55
C LYS A 237 6.33 14.81 -22.74
N ALA A 238 7.51 14.82 -23.33
CA ALA A 238 8.76 14.44 -22.65
C ALA A 238 9.12 15.41 -21.52
N GLU A 239 9.19 16.71 -21.84
CA GLU A 239 9.52 17.74 -20.86
C GLU A 239 8.45 17.82 -19.75
N CYS A 240 7.18 17.83 -20.13
CA CYS A 240 6.08 17.91 -19.17
C CYS A 240 6.00 16.70 -18.24
N SER A 241 6.15 15.47 -18.77
CA SER A 241 6.11 14.25 -17.95
C SER A 241 7.34 14.14 -17.03
N ALA A 242 8.55 14.47 -17.52
CA ALA A 242 9.77 14.48 -16.71
C ALA A 242 9.65 15.50 -15.55
N ASN A 243 9.26 16.74 -15.85
CA ASN A 243 9.07 17.75 -14.82
C ASN A 243 7.95 17.37 -13.83
N ALA A 244 6.85 16.78 -14.29
CA ALA A 244 5.78 16.29 -13.43
C ALA A 244 6.27 15.14 -12.53
N ALA A 245 7.09 14.22 -13.03
CA ALA A 245 7.64 13.12 -12.26
C ALA A 245 8.57 13.62 -11.14
N VAL A 246 9.52 14.50 -11.44
CA VAL A 246 10.48 15.03 -10.45
C VAL A 246 9.88 16.04 -9.47
N SER A 247 8.75 16.65 -9.84
CA SER A 247 7.99 17.58 -9.00
C SER A 247 6.75 16.95 -8.41
N SER A 248 6.60 15.63 -8.54
CA SER A 248 5.41 14.91 -8.07
C SER A 248 5.17 15.15 -6.58
N PRO A 249 3.94 15.49 -6.16
CA PRO A 249 3.60 15.64 -4.75
C PRO A 249 3.74 14.33 -3.97
N LEU A 250 3.88 13.18 -4.64
CA LEU A 250 4.13 11.89 -4.00
C LEU A 250 5.55 11.78 -3.45
N LEU A 251 6.50 12.53 -3.99
CA LEU A 251 7.86 12.64 -3.45
C LEU A 251 7.80 13.36 -2.09
N GLU A 252 8.17 12.68 -1.01
CA GLU A 252 8.24 13.31 0.33
C GLU A 252 9.39 14.32 0.42
N THR A 253 10.46 14.08 -0.36
CA THR A 253 11.65 14.95 -0.46
C THR A 253 12.03 15.14 -1.92
N SER A 254 12.92 16.10 -2.18
CA SER A 254 13.54 16.26 -3.51
C SER A 254 14.38 15.01 -3.85
N ILE A 255 14.46 14.63 -5.11
CA ILE A 255 15.36 13.57 -5.58
C ILE A 255 16.85 13.95 -5.51
N ALA A 256 17.16 15.21 -5.20
CA ALA A 256 18.52 15.75 -5.18
C ALA A 256 19.49 15.06 -4.21
N GLY A 257 19.01 14.27 -3.25
CA GLY A 257 19.85 13.51 -2.31
C GLY A 257 19.88 12.01 -2.59
N ALA A 258 19.26 11.55 -3.68
CA ALA A 258 19.19 10.13 -4.01
C ALA A 258 20.53 9.65 -4.58
N LYS A 259 21.03 8.52 -4.07
CA LYS A 259 22.24 7.83 -4.57
C LYS A 259 21.92 6.80 -5.64
N GLY A 260 20.68 6.33 -5.72
CA GLY A 260 20.19 5.44 -6.75
C GLY A 260 18.89 5.95 -7.34
N VAL A 261 18.77 5.92 -8.66
CA VAL A 261 17.57 6.36 -9.37
C VAL A 261 17.22 5.36 -10.46
N ILE A 262 16.00 4.87 -10.44
CA ILE A 262 15.42 4.09 -11.54
C ILE A 262 14.44 4.98 -12.28
N ILE A 263 14.60 5.08 -13.60
CA ILE A 263 13.73 5.83 -14.49
C ILE A 263 13.03 4.83 -15.42
N SER A 264 11.71 4.78 -15.33
CA SER A 264 10.86 3.99 -16.23
C SER A 264 10.13 4.94 -17.15
N ILE A 265 10.35 4.81 -18.45
CA ILE A 265 9.66 5.55 -19.49
C ILE A 265 8.74 4.60 -20.23
N THR A 266 7.44 4.85 -20.18
CA THR A 266 6.45 4.14 -20.99
C THR A 266 5.83 5.14 -21.94
N ALA A 267 5.91 4.88 -23.23
CA ALA A 267 5.50 5.82 -24.26
C ALA A 267 4.75 5.14 -25.41
N SER A 268 4.05 5.91 -26.20
CA SER A 268 3.52 5.49 -27.50
C SER A 268 4.63 5.31 -28.52
N ASP A 269 4.39 4.55 -29.59
CA ASP A 269 5.39 4.18 -30.62
C ASP A 269 5.94 5.39 -31.43
N ASP A 270 5.35 6.58 -31.27
CA ASP A 270 5.68 7.82 -31.98
C ASP A 270 6.71 8.71 -31.25
N VAL A 271 7.35 8.19 -30.19
CA VAL A 271 8.33 8.94 -29.41
C VAL A 271 9.68 9.00 -30.12
N ASP A 272 10.21 10.19 -30.30
CA ASP A 272 11.52 10.43 -30.87
C ASP A 272 12.65 10.24 -29.84
N LEU A 273 13.85 9.94 -30.33
CA LEU A 273 15.05 9.80 -29.48
C LEU A 273 15.33 11.09 -28.69
N GLU A 274 15.12 12.27 -29.30
CA GLU A 274 15.32 13.56 -28.69
C GLU A 274 14.40 13.77 -27.46
N ASP A 275 13.16 13.26 -27.53
CA ASP A 275 12.21 13.29 -26.41
C ASP A 275 12.72 12.51 -25.21
N VAL A 276 13.27 11.31 -25.46
CA VAL A 276 13.82 10.45 -24.40
C VAL A 276 15.07 11.08 -23.78
N GLU A 277 15.98 11.63 -24.62
CA GLU A 277 17.19 12.30 -24.16
C GLU A 277 16.84 13.53 -23.29
N ASN A 278 15.91 14.37 -23.72
CA ASN A 278 15.43 15.53 -22.96
C ASN A 278 14.84 15.14 -21.61
N ALA A 279 13.98 14.09 -21.59
CA ALA A 279 13.40 13.62 -20.35
C ALA A 279 14.47 13.09 -19.37
N ALA A 280 15.43 12.32 -19.86
CA ALA A 280 16.52 11.77 -19.07
C ALA A 280 17.42 12.88 -18.52
N GLU A 281 17.75 13.92 -19.32
CA GLU A 281 18.56 15.05 -18.91
C GLU A 281 17.89 15.85 -17.78
N ILE A 282 16.59 16.14 -17.90
CA ILE A 282 15.81 16.85 -16.87
C ILE A 282 15.86 16.11 -15.53
N ILE A 283 15.70 14.79 -15.54
CA ILE A 283 15.69 13.98 -14.32
C ILE A 283 17.10 13.87 -13.73
N THR A 284 18.11 13.61 -14.58
CA THR A 284 19.51 13.48 -14.17
C THR A 284 20.03 14.78 -13.55
N ALA A 285 19.69 15.95 -14.13
CA ALA A 285 20.06 17.25 -13.59
C ALA A 285 19.47 17.53 -12.18
N LYS A 286 18.45 16.79 -11.75
CA LYS A 286 17.84 16.91 -10.42
C LYS A 286 18.35 15.87 -9.42
N ALA A 287 19.00 14.80 -9.87
CA ALA A 287 19.59 13.78 -9.02
C ALA A 287 20.95 14.25 -8.43
N HIS A 288 21.52 13.44 -7.53
CA HIS A 288 22.87 13.70 -7.01
C HIS A 288 23.92 13.48 -8.12
N GLU A 289 25.02 14.23 -8.11
CA GLU A 289 26.10 14.12 -9.13
C GLU A 289 26.69 12.70 -9.22
N ASP A 290 26.79 11.98 -8.09
CA ASP A 290 27.29 10.61 -8.00
C ASP A 290 26.17 9.55 -8.00
N ALA A 291 24.94 9.90 -8.38
CA ALA A 291 23.83 8.96 -8.37
C ALA A 291 24.03 7.85 -9.41
N ASN A 292 23.77 6.61 -9.00
CA ASN A 292 23.64 5.48 -9.93
C ASN A 292 22.27 5.58 -10.62
N ILE A 293 22.23 6.02 -11.87
CA ILE A 293 21.00 6.21 -12.63
C ILE A 293 20.87 5.08 -13.63
N THR A 294 19.78 4.33 -13.47
CA THR A 294 19.42 3.22 -14.36
C THR A 294 18.06 3.51 -14.99
N TRP A 295 17.92 3.34 -16.29
CA TRP A 295 16.70 3.67 -17.01
C TRP A 295 16.31 2.63 -18.04
N GLY A 296 15.01 2.49 -18.26
CA GLY A 296 14.45 1.61 -19.26
C GLY A 296 13.26 2.25 -19.97
N ILE A 297 13.04 1.76 -21.20
CA ILE A 297 11.97 2.26 -22.10
C ILE A 297 11.13 1.10 -22.55
N ALA A 298 9.84 1.21 -22.35
CA ALA A 298 8.83 0.31 -22.87
C ALA A 298 7.84 1.08 -23.77
N PHE A 299 7.38 0.44 -24.84
CA PHE A 299 6.29 0.97 -25.65
C PHE A 299 4.98 0.30 -25.24
N ASP A 300 3.95 1.11 -25.06
CA ASP A 300 2.60 0.65 -24.75
C ASP A 300 1.67 1.11 -25.90
N PRO A 301 1.19 0.19 -26.73
CA PRO A 301 0.33 0.53 -27.87
C PRO A 301 -1.04 1.12 -27.47
N ASP A 302 -1.43 0.98 -26.20
CA ASP A 302 -2.67 1.56 -25.69
C ASP A 302 -2.52 3.06 -25.34
N LEU A 303 -1.29 3.58 -25.34
CA LEU A 303 -1.00 5.00 -25.17
C LEU A 303 -1.10 5.70 -26.52
N ASP A 304 -1.94 6.76 -26.57
CA ASP A 304 -2.16 7.60 -27.74
C ASP A 304 -1.50 8.97 -27.54
N ASP A 305 -0.37 9.20 -28.24
CA ASP A 305 0.46 10.42 -28.13
C ASP A 305 0.77 10.81 -26.68
N GLU A 306 1.03 9.80 -25.84
CA GLU A 306 1.22 9.96 -24.40
C GLU A 306 2.55 9.37 -23.92
N MET A 307 3.16 10.02 -22.94
CA MET A 307 4.35 9.53 -22.24
C MET A 307 4.09 9.51 -20.74
N VAL A 308 4.43 8.39 -20.11
CA VAL A 308 4.37 8.19 -18.66
C VAL A 308 5.78 7.94 -18.15
N ILE A 309 6.25 8.78 -17.24
CA ILE A 309 7.57 8.63 -16.62
C ILE A 309 7.38 8.33 -15.14
N THR A 310 7.96 7.24 -14.70
CA THR A 310 8.04 6.90 -13.27
C THR A 310 9.49 6.99 -12.82
N VAL A 311 9.74 7.79 -11.80
CA VAL A 311 11.06 7.94 -11.16
C VAL A 311 11.02 7.33 -9.78
N ILE A 312 11.92 6.40 -9.50
CA ILE A 312 12.10 5.81 -8.17
C ILE A 312 13.48 6.20 -7.67
N ALA A 313 13.52 6.99 -6.61
CA ALA A 313 14.73 7.52 -6.01
C ALA A 313 15.00 6.81 -4.67
N THR A 314 16.22 6.33 -4.47
CA THR A 314 16.63 5.52 -3.33
C THR A 314 17.95 6.01 -2.73
N GLY A 315 18.34 5.44 -1.59
CA GLY A 315 19.65 5.69 -0.99
C GLY A 315 19.84 7.13 -0.49
N PHE A 316 18.76 7.72 0.02
CA PHE A 316 18.87 9.01 0.70
C PHE A 316 19.71 8.83 1.96
N ASP A 317 20.75 9.68 2.13
CA ASP A 317 21.44 9.74 3.42
C ASP A 317 20.38 9.93 4.49
N SER A 318 20.40 9.08 5.52
CA SER A 318 19.46 9.21 6.62
C SER A 318 19.55 10.62 7.17
N VAL A 319 18.66 11.49 6.72
CA VAL A 319 18.40 12.77 7.38
C VAL A 319 17.98 12.35 8.77
N ALA A 320 18.89 12.49 9.72
CA ALA A 320 18.64 12.24 11.13
C ALA A 320 17.28 12.85 11.41
N LYS A 321 16.35 12.03 11.92
CA LYS A 321 15.04 12.50 12.38
C LYS A 321 15.24 13.79 13.14
N GLU A 322 15.05 14.92 12.50
CA GLU A 322 14.69 16.11 13.28
C GLU A 322 13.35 15.77 13.92
N PRO A 323 13.30 15.66 15.26
CA PRO A 323 12.02 15.60 15.91
C PRO A 323 11.31 16.89 15.50
N GLU A 324 10.18 16.78 14.82
CA GLU A 324 9.22 17.86 14.68
C GLU A 324 8.97 18.38 16.10
N LYS A 325 9.74 19.36 16.51
CA LYS A 325 9.44 20.20 17.64
C LYS A 325 8.14 20.88 17.27
N ALA A 326 7.04 20.27 17.70
CA ALA A 326 5.78 20.97 17.85
C ALA A 326 6.11 22.26 18.62
N ALA A 327 6.31 23.34 17.88
CA ALA A 327 6.38 24.66 18.43
C ALA A 327 5.03 24.94 19.07
N ASN A 328 4.96 24.67 20.36
CA ASN A 328 3.87 25.09 21.19
C ASN A 328 4.13 26.57 21.47
N PRO A 329 3.44 27.55 20.84
CA PRO A 329 3.74 28.97 21.00
C PRO A 329 3.32 29.53 22.36
N PHE A 330 2.84 28.68 23.29
CA PHE A 330 2.32 29.09 24.58
C PHE A 330 3.24 28.85 25.79
N LEU A 331 4.51 28.36 25.61
CA LEU A 331 5.43 28.09 26.72
C LEU A 331 6.70 28.94 26.69
N SER A 332 6.69 30.11 26.01
CA SER A 332 7.83 31.04 25.99
C SER A 332 7.59 32.30 26.81
N ALA A 333 7.03 32.17 28.00
CA ALA A 333 7.01 33.29 28.93
C ALA A 333 7.00 32.73 30.36
N VAL A 334 8.15 32.42 30.92
CA VAL A 334 8.63 32.70 32.29
C VAL A 334 9.98 31.98 32.47
N ALA A 335 11.07 32.68 32.22
CA ALA A 335 12.38 32.32 32.72
C ALA A 335 12.66 33.18 33.94
N PRO A 336 12.89 32.65 35.12
CA PRO A 336 13.46 33.46 36.19
C PRO A 336 14.99 33.52 36.06
N LYS A 337 15.48 34.76 36.08
CA LYS A 337 16.85 35.20 36.06
C LYS A 337 17.67 34.59 37.19
N ALA A 338 18.77 33.97 36.84
CA ALA A 338 19.77 33.47 37.77
C ALA A 338 20.44 34.60 38.59
N ALA A 339 20.56 34.41 39.88
CA ALA A 339 21.49 35.09 40.75
C ALA A 339 22.22 34.07 41.61
N ALA A 340 23.55 34.18 41.66
CA ALA A 340 24.51 33.30 42.27
C ALA A 340 24.65 33.46 43.81
N PRO A 341 25.57 32.74 44.48
CA PRO A 341 25.27 32.01 45.72
C PRO A 341 25.87 32.61 46.98
N ALA A 342 25.34 32.32 48.16
CA ALA A 342 26.11 32.35 49.40
C ALA A 342 25.43 31.56 50.54
N ALA A 343 26.26 30.71 51.16
CA ALA A 343 26.36 30.30 52.55
C ALA A 343 25.27 29.46 53.29
N ALA A 344 25.73 28.34 53.80
CA ALA A 344 25.13 27.38 54.72
C ALA A 344 25.11 27.89 56.17
N PRO A 345 24.82 27.05 57.18
CA PRO A 345 23.55 26.42 57.58
C PRO A 345 23.15 26.79 59.01
N VAL A 346 21.89 26.72 59.41
CA VAL A 346 21.52 26.62 60.83
C VAL A 346 20.26 25.74 61.02
N ALA A 347 20.30 25.02 62.13
CA ALA A 347 19.52 23.94 62.68
C ALA A 347 17.97 24.03 62.64
N ALA A 348 17.37 22.85 62.67
CA ALA A 348 15.97 22.56 62.88
C ALA A 348 15.45 23.00 64.27
N PRO A 349 14.14 23.25 64.41
CA PRO A 349 13.38 22.44 65.38
C PRO A 349 11.99 21.98 64.90
N ALA A 350 11.69 20.78 65.41
CA ALA A 350 10.43 20.15 65.82
C ALA A 350 9.08 20.50 65.18
N ALA A 351 8.42 19.46 64.74
CA ALA A 351 7.01 19.39 64.33
C ALA A 351 6.04 19.67 65.46
N PRO A 352 4.85 20.12 65.14
CA PRO A 352 3.65 19.65 65.87
C PRO A 352 2.57 19.07 64.95
N ALA A 353 1.84 18.19 65.60
CA ALA A 353 0.73 17.33 65.32
C ALA A 353 -0.28 17.74 64.25
N ALA A 354 -0.76 16.70 63.54
CA ALA A 354 -1.90 16.72 62.65
C ALA A 354 -3.24 17.03 63.35
N PRO A 355 -4.17 17.71 62.70
CA PRO A 355 -5.58 17.62 63.04
C PRO A 355 -6.37 16.70 62.10
N VAL A 356 -7.31 16.06 62.77
CA VAL A 356 -8.29 15.06 62.36
C VAL A 356 -9.16 15.52 61.17
N ALA A 357 -9.40 14.61 60.21
CA ALA A 357 -10.33 14.77 59.11
C ALA A 357 -11.80 14.79 59.60
N PRO A 358 -12.66 15.61 59.02
CA PRO A 358 -14.11 15.45 59.20
C PRO A 358 -14.70 14.50 58.14
N ALA A 359 -15.71 13.76 58.59
CA ALA A 359 -16.45 12.72 57.90
C ALA A 359 -17.16 13.20 56.63
N ALA A 360 -17.21 12.33 55.65
CA ALA A 360 -17.94 12.50 54.40
C ALA A 360 -19.46 12.43 54.65
N PRO A 361 -20.27 13.23 53.92
CA PRO A 361 -21.72 13.08 53.94
C PRO A 361 -22.19 11.96 53.03
N ALA A 362 -23.22 11.25 53.48
CA ALA A 362 -23.88 10.12 52.88
C ALA A 362 -24.49 10.45 51.48
N ALA A 363 -24.32 9.52 50.52
CA ALA A 363 -24.97 9.56 49.23
C ALA A 363 -26.49 9.30 49.35
N PRO A 364 -27.33 9.95 48.53
CA PRO A 364 -28.75 9.66 48.47
C PRO A 364 -29.06 8.37 47.75
N SER A 365 -29.94 7.57 48.36
CA SER A 365 -30.46 6.30 47.83
C SER A 365 -31.35 6.51 46.61
N ILE A 366 -31.05 5.79 45.52
CA ILE A 366 -31.87 5.73 44.32
C ILE A 366 -32.97 4.65 44.52
N PRO A 367 -34.24 4.93 44.18
CA PRO A 367 -35.31 3.96 44.36
C PRO A 367 -35.21 2.83 43.32
N HIS A 368 -35.28 1.59 43.78
CA HIS A 368 -35.43 0.38 43.01
C HIS A 368 -36.76 0.40 42.24
N PHE A 369 -36.72 0.41 40.93
CA PHE A 369 -37.85 -0.01 40.10
C PHE A 369 -37.78 -1.53 39.89
N GLY A 370 -38.90 -2.17 40.22
CA GLY A 370 -39.06 -3.61 40.22
C GLY A 370 -38.92 -4.26 38.85
N THR A 371 -38.33 -5.42 38.89
CA THR A 371 -38.30 -6.41 37.78
C THR A 371 -39.75 -6.85 37.38
N PRO A 372 -40.11 -6.82 36.09
CA PRO A 372 -41.32 -7.50 35.67
C PRO A 372 -41.07 -9.01 35.54
N ALA A 373 -42.06 -9.80 35.99
CA ALA A 373 -42.11 -11.23 35.97
C ALA A 373 -42.14 -11.83 34.53
N PRO A 374 -41.73 -13.10 34.35
CA PRO A 374 -41.70 -13.74 33.04
C PRO A 374 -43.10 -14.05 32.53
N VAL A 375 -43.40 -13.60 31.32
CA VAL A 375 -44.64 -13.96 30.61
C VAL A 375 -44.42 -15.29 29.90
N ALA A 376 -45.36 -16.19 30.16
CA ALA A 376 -45.42 -17.54 29.64
C ALA A 376 -45.53 -17.60 28.11
N ALA A 377 -44.87 -18.60 27.53
CA ALA A 377 -44.97 -19.00 26.13
C ALA A 377 -46.41 -19.46 25.78
N PRO A 378 -46.93 -19.12 24.60
CA PRO A 378 -48.10 -19.80 24.07
C PRO A 378 -47.69 -21.06 23.28
N ALA A 379 -48.53 -22.06 23.47
CA ALA A 379 -48.45 -23.41 22.99
C ALA A 379 -48.49 -23.58 21.46
N ALA A 380 -47.91 -24.70 21.04
CA ALA A 380 -47.90 -25.23 19.69
C ALA A 380 -49.28 -25.69 19.20
N ALA A 381 -49.35 -25.76 17.86
CA ALA A 381 -50.12 -26.60 16.96
C ALA A 381 -51.29 -25.92 16.19
N PRO A 382 -51.68 -26.41 15.04
CA PRO A 382 -51.29 -27.64 14.35
C PRO A 382 -50.93 -27.49 12.87
N GLU A 383 -50.31 -28.53 12.36
CA GLU A 383 -50.11 -28.93 10.98
C GLU A 383 -51.40 -28.91 10.13
N ALA A 384 -51.35 -28.33 8.95
CA ALA A 384 -52.27 -28.67 7.85
C ALA A 384 -51.58 -28.46 6.48
N ALA A 385 -51.32 -29.61 5.86
CA ALA A 385 -51.50 -30.02 4.47
C ALA A 385 -51.28 -29.03 3.32
N LYS A 386 -50.29 -29.38 2.49
CA LYS A 386 -50.21 -29.48 1.02
C LYS A 386 -51.20 -28.67 0.17
N GLU A 387 -50.70 -27.84 -0.74
CA GLU A 387 -50.54 -28.13 -2.16
C GLU A 387 -49.98 -26.90 -2.93
N PRO A 388 -49.48 -27.06 -4.18
CA PRO A 388 -48.43 -26.21 -4.74
C PRO A 388 -49.02 -25.05 -5.54
N ALA A 389 -48.37 -23.91 -5.49
CA ALA A 389 -48.66 -22.76 -6.39
C ALA A 389 -47.45 -22.38 -7.22
N LYS A 390 -47.54 -22.76 -8.47
CA LYS A 390 -47.17 -22.06 -9.71
C LYS A 390 -45.97 -21.11 -9.67
N ALA A 391 -44.99 -21.48 -10.49
CA ALA A 391 -43.99 -20.64 -11.13
C ALA A 391 -44.59 -19.35 -11.66
N ASN A 392 -43.93 -18.23 -11.37
CA ASN A 392 -44.04 -17.04 -12.17
C ASN A 392 -42.71 -16.83 -12.91
N GLU A 393 -42.76 -17.13 -14.17
CA GLU A 393 -41.81 -16.75 -15.21
C GLU A 393 -41.76 -15.24 -15.28
N SER A 394 -40.56 -14.69 -15.11
CA SER A 394 -40.14 -13.41 -15.74
C SER A 394 -38.78 -13.61 -16.36
N GLY A 395 -38.72 -14.52 -17.31
CA GLY A 395 -37.66 -14.61 -18.31
C GLY A 395 -38.18 -13.94 -19.58
N PHE A 396 -37.86 -12.65 -19.73
CA PHE A 396 -38.01 -11.93 -20.98
C PHE A 396 -37.02 -10.73 -20.86
N GLU A 397 -35.88 -10.91 -21.49
CA GLU A 397 -35.05 -9.84 -22.07
C GLU A 397 -33.67 -10.32 -22.57
N ASP A 398 -33.15 -11.46 -22.12
CA ASP A 398 -31.80 -11.91 -22.53
C ASP A 398 -31.74 -12.55 -23.93
N ASP A 399 -32.84 -13.16 -24.40
CA ASP A 399 -32.87 -13.80 -25.73
C ASP A 399 -32.92 -12.81 -26.90
N GLN A 400 -33.50 -11.64 -26.74
CA GLN A 400 -33.53 -10.63 -27.80
C GLN A 400 -32.18 -9.93 -27.99
N PHE A 401 -31.40 -9.79 -26.93
CA PHE A 401 -30.06 -9.19 -27.02
C PHE A 401 -29.08 -10.13 -27.74
N TYR A 402 -29.15 -11.44 -27.50
CA TYR A 402 -28.34 -12.44 -28.20
C TYR A 402 -28.67 -12.57 -29.68
N ILE A 403 -29.94 -12.43 -30.07
CA ILE A 403 -30.36 -12.47 -31.47
C ILE A 403 -29.83 -11.26 -32.22
N MET A 404 -29.89 -10.06 -31.61
CA MET A 404 -29.43 -8.79 -32.25
C MET A 404 -27.92 -8.80 -32.46
N ILE A 405 -27.11 -9.36 -31.57
CA ILE A 405 -25.66 -9.46 -31.72
C ILE A 405 -25.30 -10.48 -32.81
N ASN A 406 -26.00 -11.56 -32.94
CA ASN A 406 -25.73 -12.60 -33.98
C ASN A 406 -26.06 -12.10 -35.39
N ASP A 407 -27.02 -11.22 -35.55
CA ASP A 407 -27.35 -10.60 -36.85
C ASP A 407 -26.32 -9.49 -37.25
N ILE A 408 -25.75 -8.80 -36.28
CA ILE A 408 -24.67 -7.81 -36.55
C ILE A 408 -23.37 -8.52 -36.98
N ILE A 409 -23.06 -9.69 -36.41
CA ILE A 409 -21.86 -10.45 -36.73
C ILE A 409 -21.99 -11.10 -38.13
N LYS A 410 -23.16 -11.57 -38.51
CA LYS A 410 -23.41 -12.19 -39.84
C LYS A 410 -23.57 -11.20 -40.96
N GLY A 411 -23.80 -9.90 -40.67
CA GLY A 411 -23.95 -8.86 -41.66
C GLY A 411 -22.65 -8.25 -42.24
N LYS A 412 -21.45 -8.67 -41.72
CA LYS A 412 -20.17 -8.14 -42.17
C LYS A 412 -19.39 -9.01 -43.17
N ASP A 413 -19.90 -10.18 -43.54
CA ASP A 413 -19.25 -11.06 -44.49
C ASP A 413 -19.78 -10.98 -45.94
N ASN A 414 -20.56 -9.94 -46.29
CA ASN A 414 -21.03 -9.70 -47.62
C ASN A 414 -21.01 -8.22 -48.04
N GLN A 415 -19.82 -7.64 -48.11
CA GLN A 415 -19.51 -6.54 -49.08
C GLN A 415 -18.02 -6.51 -49.39
#